data_8319f327cfc2e6faa06e129479989c50
#
_entry.id   8319f327cfc2e6faa06e129479989c50
#
_cell.length_a   1.000
_cell.length_b   1.000
_cell.length_c   1.000
_cell.angle_alpha   90.00
_cell.angle_beta   90.00
_cell.angle_gamma   90.00
#
_symmetry.space_group_name_H-M   'P 1'
#
loop_
_entity.id
_entity.type
_entity.pdbx_description
1 polymer ?
#
loop_
_entity_poly.entity_id
_entity_poly.type
_entity_poly.pdbx_seq_one_letter_code
_entity_poly.pdbx_strand_id
1 'polypeptide(L)'
;MIYLAGGASAAMPTVTPLRTRFDADRPVIGMVHLPPLPGTPACDGDRDAVRTRALEDARRLEAGGIDGLVLENFGDAPFHPDDVPKHTVAEMTAVATEVTDAVDVPVGINVLRNDADAALSVAAAVDADFVRVNVHVGTAATDQGVLEGRAHETLRLRDRIDADVAILADVHVKHATPVGDRSIDRAALEAVERGRADGVIVSGPGTGAETALEAVERVADALSERCSDDSEPPVFVGSGVTTDTVADCFAAGADGVIVGTALKEGAETTNPVSSERVGDLVAARDADSSAD
;
A
#
# COMPACT_ATOMS: atom_id res chain seq x y z
N MET A 1 24.11 45.00 17.81
CA MET A 1 24.61 43.72 18.31
C MET A 1 23.38 42.80 18.51
N ILE A 2 22.99 42.09 17.44
CA ILE A 2 21.79 41.21 17.45
C ILE A 2 22.31 39.80 17.63
N TYR A 3 22.01 39.20 18.76
CA TYR A 3 22.25 37.76 19.03
C TYR A 3 21.33 36.94 18.12
N LEU A 4 21.90 36.27 17.13
CA LEU A 4 21.24 35.17 16.45
C LEU A 4 21.25 34.00 17.41
N ALA A 5 20.07 33.70 17.99
CA ALA A 5 19.83 32.46 18.69
C ALA A 5 20.07 31.32 17.72
N GLY A 6 20.93 30.36 18.11
CA GLY A 6 21.21 29.16 17.37
C GLY A 6 19.91 28.38 17.20
N GLY A 7 19.47 28.22 15.95
CA GLY A 7 18.41 27.26 15.62
C GLY A 7 18.91 25.87 15.97
N ALA A 8 18.25 25.23 16.92
CA ALA A 8 18.35 23.79 17.08
C ALA A 8 17.95 23.18 15.72
N SER A 9 18.83 22.41 15.12
CA SER A 9 18.47 21.51 14.01
C SER A 9 17.40 20.59 14.57
N ALA A 10 16.16 20.81 14.19
CA ALA A 10 15.11 19.82 14.49
C ALA A 10 15.56 18.52 13.84
N ALA A 11 15.79 17.49 14.64
CA ALA A 11 15.98 16.17 14.11
C ALA A 11 14.74 15.84 13.25
N MET A 12 14.94 15.29 12.05
CA MET A 12 13.84 14.78 11.25
C MET A 12 13.01 13.84 12.12
N PRO A 13 11.66 13.90 12.05
CA PRO A 13 10.83 12.95 12.76
C PRO A 13 11.26 11.53 12.39
N THR A 14 11.48 10.71 13.39
CA THR A 14 11.90 9.32 13.19
C THR A 14 10.63 8.53 12.87
N VAL A 15 10.45 8.16 11.60
CA VAL A 15 9.34 7.29 11.19
C VAL A 15 9.58 5.89 11.76
N THR A 16 8.58 5.31 12.39
CA THR A 16 8.61 3.93 12.87
C THR A 16 8.86 2.98 11.69
N PRO A 17 9.87 2.11 11.72
CA PRO A 17 10.19 1.23 10.61
C PRO A 17 8.99 0.36 10.20
N LEU A 18 8.73 0.22 8.90
CA LEU A 18 7.58 -0.51 8.38
C LEU A 18 7.52 -1.96 8.89
N ARG A 19 8.67 -2.66 8.93
CA ARG A 19 8.75 -4.05 9.45
C ARG A 19 8.25 -4.19 10.88
N THR A 20 8.42 -3.17 11.72
CA THR A 20 8.05 -3.22 13.14
C THR A 20 6.59 -2.86 13.40
N ARG A 21 5.83 -2.51 12.36
CA ARG A 21 4.39 -2.22 12.47
C ARG A 21 3.54 -3.49 12.44
N PHE A 22 4.08 -4.59 11.96
CA PHE A 22 3.38 -5.88 11.88
C PHE A 22 3.91 -6.84 12.95
N ASP A 23 3.02 -7.59 13.58
CA ASP A 23 3.38 -8.62 14.57
C ASP A 23 3.86 -9.94 13.93
N ALA A 24 3.86 -10.02 12.59
CA ALA A 24 4.27 -11.18 11.82
C ALA A 24 5.55 -10.90 11.01
N ASP A 25 6.46 -11.87 10.95
CA ASP A 25 7.68 -11.79 10.14
C ASP A 25 7.40 -11.73 8.63
N ARG A 26 6.32 -12.40 8.19
CA ARG A 26 5.84 -12.47 6.80
C ARG A 26 4.39 -11.98 6.71
N PRO A 27 4.12 -10.67 6.86
CA PRO A 27 2.76 -10.16 6.96
C PRO A 27 1.96 -10.36 5.68
N VAL A 28 0.70 -10.77 5.87
CA VAL A 28 -0.33 -10.80 4.83
C VAL A 28 -1.23 -9.59 5.02
N ILE A 29 -1.22 -8.68 4.06
CA ILE A 29 -2.01 -7.44 4.08
C ILE A 29 -3.23 -7.60 3.17
N GLY A 30 -4.43 -7.40 3.71
CA GLY A 30 -5.69 -7.50 2.97
C GLY A 30 -6.15 -6.17 2.37
N MET A 31 -6.80 -6.22 1.20
CA MET A 31 -7.35 -5.02 0.57
C MET A 31 -8.82 -4.81 0.93
N VAL A 32 -9.14 -3.63 1.47
CA VAL A 32 -10.50 -3.10 1.56
C VAL A 32 -10.73 -2.18 0.36
N HIS A 33 -11.34 -2.73 -0.69
CA HIS A 33 -11.73 -1.99 -1.88
C HIS A 33 -13.05 -1.27 -1.64
N LEU A 34 -13.02 0.06 -1.53
CA LEU A 34 -14.23 0.84 -1.32
C LEU A 34 -15.16 0.79 -2.55
N PRO A 35 -16.48 0.71 -2.36
CA PRO A 35 -17.45 1.03 -3.39
C PRO A 35 -17.26 2.46 -3.91
N PRO A 36 -17.90 2.83 -5.05
CA PRO A 36 -17.81 4.19 -5.59
C PRO A 36 -18.18 5.26 -4.57
N LEU A 37 -17.27 6.21 -4.33
CA LEU A 37 -17.47 7.31 -3.39
C LEU A 37 -18.36 8.42 -3.99
N PRO A 38 -19.02 9.24 -3.17
CA PRO A 38 -19.80 10.39 -3.62
C PRO A 38 -18.98 11.33 -4.53
N GLY A 39 -19.50 11.59 -5.73
CA GLY A 39 -18.84 12.39 -6.75
C GLY A 39 -18.30 11.58 -7.92
N THR A 40 -18.24 10.25 -7.82
CA THR A 40 -17.89 9.37 -8.94
C THR A 40 -19.10 8.99 -9.77
N PRO A 41 -18.93 8.70 -11.09
CA PRO A 41 -20.04 8.38 -11.98
C PRO A 41 -20.87 7.17 -11.56
N ALA A 42 -20.27 6.19 -10.92
CA ALA A 42 -20.92 4.94 -10.50
C ALA A 42 -21.53 5.00 -9.10
N CYS A 43 -21.39 6.13 -8.37
CA CYS A 43 -21.93 6.29 -7.03
C CYS A 43 -23.45 6.44 -7.07
N ASP A 44 -24.16 5.64 -6.28
CA ASP A 44 -25.61 5.72 -6.09
C ASP A 44 -26.04 6.72 -5.00
N GLY A 45 -25.06 7.31 -4.28
CA GLY A 45 -25.26 8.29 -3.24
C GLY A 45 -25.45 7.71 -1.83
N ASP A 46 -25.44 6.40 -1.66
CA ASP A 46 -25.61 5.73 -0.36
C ASP A 46 -24.27 5.66 0.41
N ARG A 47 -23.98 6.70 1.19
CA ARG A 47 -22.79 6.77 2.04
C ARG A 47 -22.77 5.72 3.14
N ASP A 48 -23.93 5.37 3.67
CA ASP A 48 -24.04 4.40 4.77
C ASP A 48 -23.72 3.00 4.25
N ALA A 49 -24.11 2.67 3.02
CA ALA A 49 -23.72 1.42 2.36
C ALA A 49 -22.20 1.33 2.14
N VAL A 50 -21.54 2.43 1.71
CA VAL A 50 -20.08 2.48 1.55
C VAL A 50 -19.38 2.21 2.89
N ARG A 51 -19.77 2.88 3.97
CA ARG A 51 -19.18 2.71 5.30
C ARG A 51 -19.43 1.31 5.86
N THR A 52 -20.67 0.84 5.78
CA THR A 52 -21.02 -0.51 6.24
C THR A 52 -20.19 -1.57 5.55
N ARG A 53 -20.03 -1.47 4.23
CA ARG A 53 -19.24 -2.39 3.44
C ARG A 53 -17.75 -2.36 3.84
N ALA A 54 -17.16 -1.17 4.01
CA ALA A 54 -15.77 -1.03 4.42
C ALA A 54 -15.51 -1.66 5.80
N LEU A 55 -16.39 -1.39 6.77
CA LEU A 55 -16.31 -1.95 8.12
C LEU A 55 -16.48 -3.47 8.13
N GLU A 56 -17.43 -4.00 7.36
CA GLU A 56 -17.63 -5.44 7.26
C GLU A 56 -16.41 -6.13 6.64
N ASP A 57 -15.87 -5.57 5.56
CA ASP A 57 -14.68 -6.11 4.90
C ASP A 57 -13.45 -6.07 5.84
N ALA A 58 -13.23 -4.96 6.57
CA ALA A 58 -12.14 -4.83 7.52
C ALA A 58 -12.23 -5.87 8.66
N ARG A 59 -13.41 -5.99 9.28
CA ARG A 59 -13.66 -6.98 10.34
C ARG A 59 -13.53 -8.44 9.85
N ARG A 60 -13.93 -8.73 8.62
CA ARG A 60 -13.79 -10.07 8.04
C ARG A 60 -12.32 -10.40 7.73
N LEU A 61 -11.53 -9.40 7.33
CA LEU A 61 -10.08 -9.54 7.18
C LEU A 61 -9.44 -9.89 8.53
N GLU A 62 -9.67 -9.08 9.55
CA GLU A 62 -9.12 -9.30 10.88
C GLU A 62 -9.57 -10.63 11.50
N ALA A 63 -10.88 -10.97 11.42
CA ALA A 63 -11.40 -12.24 11.90
C ALA A 63 -10.80 -13.46 11.18
N GLY A 64 -10.32 -13.30 9.96
CA GLY A 64 -9.59 -14.34 9.20
C GLY A 64 -8.12 -14.42 9.54
N GLY A 65 -7.58 -13.53 10.40
CA GLY A 65 -6.19 -13.55 10.85
C GLY A 65 -5.21 -12.78 9.97
N ILE A 66 -5.68 -11.74 9.27
CA ILE A 66 -4.82 -10.85 8.48
C ILE A 66 -3.87 -10.07 9.40
N ASP A 67 -2.67 -9.74 8.93
CA ASP A 67 -1.66 -9.00 9.71
C ASP A 67 -1.71 -7.47 9.49
N GLY A 68 -2.50 -7.01 8.53
CA GLY A 68 -2.73 -5.60 8.23
C GLY A 68 -3.71 -5.42 7.09
N LEU A 69 -4.18 -4.21 6.85
CA LEU A 69 -5.08 -3.94 5.72
C LEU A 69 -4.76 -2.61 5.02
N VAL A 70 -5.18 -2.49 3.76
CA VAL A 70 -5.13 -1.24 2.98
C VAL A 70 -6.53 -0.85 2.54
N LEU A 71 -6.94 0.37 2.90
CA LEU A 71 -8.16 1.01 2.42
C LEU A 71 -7.87 1.73 1.09
N GLU A 72 -8.62 1.41 0.03
CA GLU A 72 -8.39 1.94 -1.31
C GLU A 72 -9.71 2.36 -1.97
N ASN A 73 -9.75 3.53 -2.61
CA ASN A 73 -10.93 4.04 -3.33
C ASN A 73 -11.11 3.35 -4.71
N PHE A 74 -11.05 2.03 -4.74
CA PHE A 74 -11.07 1.19 -5.95
C PHE A 74 -12.31 1.42 -6.83
N GLY A 75 -13.46 1.72 -6.25
CA GLY A 75 -14.72 1.96 -6.96
C GLY A 75 -14.80 3.28 -7.71
N ASP A 76 -13.83 4.19 -7.54
CA ASP A 76 -13.89 5.56 -8.06
C ASP A 76 -13.53 5.69 -9.56
N ALA A 77 -13.47 4.56 -10.27
CA ALA A 77 -13.16 4.60 -11.71
C ALA A 77 -14.20 5.43 -12.51
N PRO A 78 -13.78 6.24 -13.49
CA PRO A 78 -12.40 6.53 -13.90
C PRO A 78 -11.67 7.44 -12.90
N PHE A 79 -10.46 7.06 -12.51
CA PHE A 79 -9.69 7.75 -11.48
C PHE A 79 -9.19 9.12 -11.91
N HIS A 80 -9.04 10.05 -10.97
CA HIS A 80 -8.21 11.23 -11.15
C HIS A 80 -6.73 10.80 -11.26
N PRO A 81 -5.93 11.42 -12.13
CA PRO A 81 -4.52 11.00 -12.28
C PRO A 81 -3.70 11.21 -10.99
N ASP A 82 -3.84 12.37 -10.34
CA ASP A 82 -3.07 12.78 -9.17
C ASP A 82 -3.96 13.42 -8.08
N ASP A 83 -4.42 14.64 -8.24
CA ASP A 83 -5.17 15.37 -7.21
C ASP A 83 -6.65 14.96 -7.21
N VAL A 84 -7.09 14.20 -6.20
CA VAL A 84 -8.50 13.90 -6.03
C VAL A 84 -9.28 15.11 -5.46
N PRO A 85 -10.59 15.24 -5.77
CA PRO A 85 -11.39 16.30 -5.19
C PRO A 85 -11.43 16.25 -3.65
N LYS A 86 -11.57 17.40 -3.00
CA LYS A 86 -11.61 17.50 -1.53
C LYS A 86 -12.73 16.66 -0.88
N HIS A 87 -13.82 16.43 -1.60
CA HIS A 87 -14.90 15.57 -1.08
C HIS A 87 -14.46 14.09 -1.03
N THR A 88 -13.64 13.61 -1.97
CA THR A 88 -13.06 12.27 -1.92
C THR A 88 -12.16 12.11 -0.68
N VAL A 89 -11.28 13.08 -0.40
CA VAL A 89 -10.46 13.09 0.82
C VAL A 89 -11.33 13.05 2.08
N ALA A 90 -12.40 13.87 2.12
CA ALA A 90 -13.31 13.92 3.26
C ALA A 90 -14.07 12.60 3.47
N GLU A 91 -14.57 11.97 2.40
CA GLU A 91 -15.27 10.68 2.49
C GLU A 91 -14.29 9.56 2.89
N MET A 92 -13.10 9.52 2.31
CA MET A 92 -12.07 8.54 2.71
C MET A 92 -11.65 8.72 4.16
N THR A 93 -11.47 9.95 4.64
CA THR A 93 -11.16 10.22 6.06
C THR A 93 -12.26 9.70 6.97
N ALA A 94 -13.52 9.94 6.62
CA ALA A 94 -14.65 9.48 7.43
C ALA A 94 -14.72 7.94 7.50
N VAL A 95 -14.54 7.26 6.37
CA VAL A 95 -14.49 5.78 6.32
C VAL A 95 -13.27 5.24 7.05
N ALA A 96 -12.10 5.84 6.82
CA ALA A 96 -10.85 5.41 7.45
C ALA A 96 -10.91 5.53 8.97
N THR A 97 -11.50 6.62 9.52
CA THR A 97 -11.72 6.77 10.98
C THR A 97 -12.52 5.60 11.54
N GLU A 98 -13.64 5.25 10.89
CA GLU A 98 -14.49 4.15 11.36
C GLU A 98 -13.78 2.79 11.24
N VAL A 99 -12.92 2.60 10.23
CA VAL A 99 -12.16 1.37 10.05
C VAL A 99 -11.05 1.26 11.09
N THR A 100 -10.24 2.31 11.32
CA THR A 100 -9.17 2.31 12.32
C THR A 100 -9.70 2.13 13.74
N ASP A 101 -10.88 2.68 14.05
CA ASP A 101 -11.55 2.47 15.35
C ASP A 101 -12.11 1.04 15.52
N ALA A 102 -12.25 0.27 14.46
CA ALA A 102 -12.94 -1.03 14.46
C ALA A 102 -12.01 -2.25 14.40
N VAL A 103 -10.73 -2.07 14.11
CA VAL A 103 -9.73 -3.14 13.98
C VAL A 103 -8.47 -2.80 14.77
N ASP A 104 -7.75 -3.84 15.24
CA ASP A 104 -6.51 -3.70 16.00
C ASP A 104 -5.25 -3.90 15.11
N VAL A 105 -5.43 -4.31 13.84
CA VAL A 105 -4.33 -4.53 12.90
C VAL A 105 -3.89 -3.22 12.21
N PRO A 106 -2.62 -3.09 11.80
CA PRO A 106 -2.12 -1.93 11.07
C PRO A 106 -2.94 -1.59 9.83
N VAL A 107 -3.23 -0.31 9.65
CA VAL A 107 -4.04 0.21 8.53
C VAL A 107 -3.20 1.05 7.60
N GLY A 108 -3.27 0.75 6.31
CA GLY A 108 -2.70 1.56 5.23
C GLY A 108 -3.76 2.28 4.41
N ILE A 109 -3.37 3.39 3.79
CA ILE A 109 -4.24 4.17 2.90
C ILE A 109 -3.63 4.23 1.49
N ASN A 110 -4.45 3.99 0.48
CA ASN A 110 -4.10 4.19 -0.93
C ASN A 110 -5.17 5.03 -1.62
N VAL A 111 -4.78 6.13 -2.25
CA VAL A 111 -5.69 7.01 -3.01
C VAL A 111 -5.36 6.96 -4.48
N LEU A 112 -6.23 6.31 -5.23
CA LEU A 112 -6.07 6.15 -6.67
C LEU A 112 -6.45 7.43 -7.44
N ARG A 113 -5.76 7.78 -8.61
CA ARG A 113 -4.76 6.84 -9.15
C ARG A 113 -3.38 7.00 -8.53
N ASN A 114 -2.96 8.22 -8.10
CA ASN A 114 -1.62 8.49 -7.54
C ASN A 114 -1.60 9.73 -6.64
N ASP A 115 -2.62 9.95 -5.83
CA ASP A 115 -2.66 11.10 -4.89
C ASP A 115 -2.01 10.72 -3.55
N ALA A 116 -0.68 10.81 -3.51
CA ALA A 116 0.10 10.53 -2.31
C ALA A 116 -0.15 11.58 -1.21
N ASP A 117 -0.46 12.83 -1.57
CA ASP A 117 -0.74 13.91 -0.62
C ASP A 117 -2.07 13.68 0.10
N ALA A 118 -3.09 13.25 -0.65
CA ALA A 118 -4.38 12.86 -0.06
C ALA A 118 -4.22 11.62 0.81
N ALA A 119 -3.52 10.57 0.32
CA ALA A 119 -3.29 9.35 1.09
C ALA A 119 -2.60 9.64 2.44
N LEU A 120 -1.54 10.43 2.41
CA LEU A 120 -0.80 10.82 3.60
C LEU A 120 -1.62 11.71 4.55
N SER A 121 -2.42 12.63 4.00
CA SER A 121 -3.29 13.49 4.79
C SER A 121 -4.39 12.71 5.49
N VAL A 122 -5.01 11.73 4.82
CA VAL A 122 -5.98 10.82 5.42
C VAL A 122 -5.30 9.97 6.48
N ALA A 123 -4.18 9.33 6.17
CA ALA A 123 -3.45 8.46 7.09
C ALA A 123 -3.06 9.19 8.38
N ALA A 124 -2.49 10.38 8.27
CA ALA A 124 -2.13 11.19 9.44
C ALA A 124 -3.33 11.66 10.27
N ALA A 125 -4.49 11.85 9.64
CA ALA A 125 -5.71 12.30 10.34
C ALA A 125 -6.39 11.20 11.16
N VAL A 126 -6.11 9.93 10.85
CA VAL A 126 -6.73 8.76 11.49
C VAL A 126 -5.71 7.86 12.20
N ASP A 127 -4.47 8.33 12.37
CA ASP A 127 -3.36 7.58 12.95
C ASP A 127 -3.10 6.23 12.25
N ALA A 128 -3.28 6.19 10.92
CA ALA A 128 -2.97 5.01 10.12
C ALA A 128 -1.43 4.82 9.98
N ASP A 129 -1.00 3.58 9.77
CA ASP A 129 0.39 3.17 9.89
C ASP A 129 1.24 3.45 8.64
N PHE A 130 0.64 3.33 7.45
CA PHE A 130 1.36 3.49 6.20
C PHE A 130 0.47 3.99 5.06
N VAL A 131 1.11 4.45 3.99
CA VAL A 131 0.45 4.73 2.72
C VAL A 131 1.06 3.89 1.61
N ARG A 132 0.23 3.45 0.64
CA ARG A 132 0.68 2.90 -0.62
C ARG A 132 0.68 4.01 -1.67
N VAL A 133 1.79 4.15 -2.41
CA VAL A 133 1.95 5.14 -3.48
C VAL A 133 2.26 4.43 -4.79
N ASN A 134 1.40 4.59 -5.80
CA ASN A 134 1.48 3.83 -7.04
C ASN A 134 2.63 4.28 -7.96
N VAL A 135 2.93 5.58 -8.02
CA VAL A 135 4.11 6.12 -8.71
C VAL A 135 4.78 7.11 -7.77
N HIS A 136 5.70 6.63 -6.95
CA HIS A 136 6.44 7.45 -5.98
C HIS A 136 7.63 8.17 -6.62
N VAL A 137 8.35 7.47 -7.50
CA VAL A 137 9.48 8.00 -8.29
C VAL A 137 9.31 7.65 -9.76
N GLY A 138 9.91 8.46 -10.63
CA GLY A 138 9.86 8.23 -12.07
C GLY A 138 8.54 8.66 -12.69
N THR A 139 8.18 8.03 -13.80
CA THR A 139 7.02 8.40 -14.63
C THR A 139 6.42 7.15 -15.26
N ALA A 140 5.10 7.07 -15.34
CA ALA A 140 4.39 5.98 -15.98
C ALA A 140 3.26 6.48 -16.89
N ALA A 141 3.05 5.82 -18.02
CA ALA A 141 1.89 6.01 -18.90
C ALA A 141 0.77 5.07 -18.46
N THR A 142 -0.43 5.61 -18.26
CA THR A 142 -1.62 4.90 -17.78
C THR A 142 -2.85 5.29 -18.60
N ASP A 143 -3.99 4.65 -18.33
CA ASP A 143 -5.29 5.04 -18.89
C ASP A 143 -5.78 6.43 -18.42
N GLN A 144 -5.25 6.94 -17.28
CA GLN A 144 -5.47 8.31 -16.82
C GLN A 144 -4.52 9.33 -17.48
N GLY A 145 -3.57 8.89 -18.29
CA GLY A 145 -2.52 9.71 -18.91
C GLY A 145 -1.16 9.44 -18.29
N VAL A 146 -0.34 10.48 -18.15
CA VAL A 146 1.00 10.40 -17.57
C VAL A 146 0.93 10.65 -16.08
N LEU A 147 1.43 9.69 -15.30
CA LEU A 147 1.63 9.84 -13.85
C LEU A 147 3.10 10.13 -13.55
N GLU A 148 3.35 11.08 -12.68
CA GLU A 148 4.69 11.49 -12.26
C GLU A 148 4.90 11.24 -10.78
N GLY A 149 6.06 10.69 -10.44
CA GLY A 149 6.47 10.50 -9.05
C GLY A 149 6.78 11.84 -8.36
N ARG A 150 6.14 12.06 -7.21
CA ARG A 150 6.27 13.29 -6.41
C ARG A 150 6.87 13.02 -5.03
N ALA A 151 7.83 12.11 -4.93
CA ALA A 151 8.48 11.77 -3.66
C ALA A 151 8.92 13.00 -2.85
N HIS A 152 9.41 14.03 -3.54
CA HIS A 152 9.86 15.28 -2.93
C HIS A 152 8.73 16.09 -2.26
N GLU A 153 7.50 15.98 -2.75
CA GLU A 153 6.31 16.62 -2.14
C GLU A 153 5.80 15.78 -0.98
N THR A 154 5.63 14.48 -1.21
CA THR A 154 5.17 13.50 -0.22
C THR A 154 6.03 13.52 1.05
N LEU A 155 7.36 13.46 0.92
CA LEU A 155 8.28 13.51 2.06
C LEU A 155 8.22 14.85 2.82
N ARG A 156 8.10 15.97 2.09
CA ARG A 156 7.96 17.29 2.72
C ARG A 156 6.61 17.48 3.40
N LEU A 157 5.57 16.89 2.87
CA LEU A 157 4.26 16.88 3.52
C LEU A 157 4.33 16.07 4.81
N ARG A 158 4.86 14.83 4.76
CA ARG A 158 5.05 13.97 5.93
C ARG A 158 5.78 14.70 7.07
N ASP A 159 6.90 15.34 6.74
CA ASP A 159 7.69 16.12 7.69
C ASP A 159 6.91 17.35 8.23
N ARG A 160 6.24 18.09 7.36
CA ARG A 160 5.48 19.30 7.73
C ARG A 160 4.32 19.06 8.67
N ILE A 161 3.65 17.92 8.55
CA ILE A 161 2.50 17.54 9.39
C ILE A 161 2.91 16.61 10.54
N ASP A 162 4.21 16.34 10.70
CA ASP A 162 4.79 15.48 11.74
C ASP A 162 4.13 14.08 11.79
N ALA A 163 3.92 13.48 10.61
CA ALA A 163 3.23 12.21 10.49
C ALA A 163 4.18 11.01 10.63
N ASP A 164 3.92 10.12 11.59
CA ASP A 164 4.59 8.81 11.70
C ASP A 164 3.90 7.79 10.78
N VAL A 165 3.98 8.02 9.47
CA VAL A 165 3.35 7.21 8.43
C VAL A 165 4.43 6.68 7.49
N ALA A 166 4.54 5.37 7.34
CA ALA A 166 5.49 4.74 6.41
C ALA A 166 5.00 4.85 4.95
N ILE A 167 5.93 4.94 4.00
CA ILE A 167 5.64 5.00 2.57
C ILE A 167 6.02 3.68 1.92
N LEU A 168 5.02 2.96 1.41
CA LEU A 168 5.16 1.73 0.64
C LEU A 168 4.93 2.04 -0.84
N ALA A 169 5.99 1.98 -1.65
CA ALA A 169 5.97 2.42 -3.04
C ALA A 169 5.87 1.27 -4.04
N ASP A 170 4.93 1.32 -4.97
CA ASP A 170 4.91 0.38 -6.10
C ASP A 170 6.12 0.60 -7.01
N VAL A 171 6.70 -0.51 -7.47
CA VAL A 171 7.76 -0.54 -8.49
C VAL A 171 7.19 -1.18 -9.75
N HIS A 172 7.16 -0.41 -10.86
CA HIS A 172 6.47 -0.83 -12.09
C HIS A 172 5.01 -1.23 -11.83
N VAL A 173 4.25 -0.26 -11.29
CA VAL A 173 2.85 -0.48 -10.88
C VAL A 173 1.98 -1.09 -11.98
N LYS A 174 1.03 -1.95 -11.59
CA LYS A 174 0.03 -2.55 -12.49
C LYS A 174 -0.79 -1.51 -13.27
N HIS A 175 -1.29 -1.88 -14.45
CA HIS A 175 -2.05 -1.00 -15.36
C HIS A 175 -1.26 0.25 -15.79
N ALA A 176 0.05 0.16 -15.86
CA ALA A 176 0.95 1.25 -16.21
C ALA A 176 2.14 0.73 -17.02
N THR A 177 2.67 1.59 -17.87
CA THR A 177 3.92 1.33 -18.59
C THR A 177 4.93 2.37 -18.15
N PRO A 178 6.07 1.99 -17.52
CA PRO A 178 7.11 2.93 -17.16
C PRO A 178 7.60 3.71 -18.37
N VAL A 179 7.82 5.02 -18.21
CA VAL A 179 8.41 5.85 -19.25
C VAL A 179 9.94 5.80 -19.12
N GLY A 180 10.60 5.34 -20.18
CA GLY A 180 12.03 5.10 -20.21
C GLY A 180 12.41 3.63 -19.97
N ASP A 181 13.67 3.32 -20.22
CA ASP A 181 14.22 1.97 -20.14
C ASP A 181 14.89 1.77 -18.76
N ARG A 182 14.07 1.52 -17.75
CA ARG A 182 14.53 1.20 -16.40
C ARG A 182 14.19 -0.23 -16.05
N SER A 183 15.18 -0.99 -15.63
CA SER A 183 14.93 -2.30 -15.04
C SER A 183 14.25 -2.17 -13.68
N ILE A 184 13.51 -3.20 -13.27
CA ILE A 184 12.70 -3.17 -12.03
C ILE A 184 13.60 -3.04 -10.78
N ASP A 185 14.74 -3.71 -10.74
CA ASP A 185 15.75 -3.60 -9.69
C ASP A 185 16.27 -2.15 -9.55
N ARG A 186 16.57 -1.50 -10.66
CA ARG A 186 16.99 -0.10 -10.67
C ARG A 186 15.88 0.84 -10.18
N ALA A 187 14.64 0.58 -10.56
CA ALA A 187 13.50 1.37 -10.12
C ALA A 187 13.26 1.21 -8.60
N ALA A 188 13.43 0.00 -8.05
CA ALA A 188 13.36 -0.28 -6.61
C ALA A 188 14.44 0.49 -5.83
N LEU A 189 15.70 0.41 -6.28
CA LEU A 189 16.80 1.17 -5.66
C LEU A 189 16.53 2.70 -5.71
N GLU A 190 16.01 3.23 -6.81
CA GLU A 190 15.67 4.65 -6.90
C GLU A 190 14.51 5.03 -5.97
N ALA A 191 13.51 4.15 -5.77
CA ALA A 191 12.43 4.39 -4.83
C ALA A 191 12.95 4.49 -3.39
N VAL A 192 13.88 3.63 -3.00
CA VAL A 192 14.46 3.59 -1.65
C VAL A 192 15.53 4.67 -1.46
N GLU A 193 16.58 4.69 -2.29
CA GLU A 193 17.74 5.58 -2.08
C GLU A 193 17.41 7.06 -2.31
N ARG A 194 16.60 7.33 -3.33
CA ARG A 194 16.28 8.71 -3.76
C ARG A 194 14.88 9.14 -3.37
N GLY A 195 13.91 8.22 -3.46
CA GLY A 195 12.53 8.44 -3.07
C GLY A 195 12.30 8.29 -1.56
N ARG A 196 13.25 7.69 -0.82
CA ARG A 196 13.11 7.44 0.62
C ARG A 196 11.84 6.69 0.98
N ALA A 197 11.44 5.75 0.13
CA ALA A 197 10.37 4.82 0.45
C ALA A 197 10.81 3.89 1.59
N ASP A 198 9.89 3.59 2.49
CA ASP A 198 10.13 2.75 3.67
C ASP A 198 9.93 1.25 3.35
N GLY A 199 9.40 0.94 2.16
CA GLY A 199 9.27 -0.39 1.56
C GLY A 199 8.85 -0.30 0.10
N VAL A 200 8.91 -1.41 -0.64
CA VAL A 200 8.54 -1.47 -2.04
C VAL A 200 7.53 -2.57 -2.32
N ILE A 201 6.72 -2.40 -3.38
CA ILE A 201 5.75 -3.38 -3.85
C ILE A 201 6.10 -3.78 -5.29
N VAL A 202 6.30 -5.07 -5.53
CA VAL A 202 6.39 -5.67 -6.85
C VAL A 202 5.02 -6.23 -7.23
N SER A 203 4.47 -5.81 -8.37
CA SER A 203 3.12 -6.20 -8.81
C SER A 203 3.15 -6.86 -10.17
N GLY A 204 2.18 -7.75 -10.43
CA GLY A 204 1.89 -8.27 -11.76
C GLY A 204 1.30 -7.20 -12.69
N PRO A 205 1.07 -7.52 -13.97
CA PRO A 205 0.66 -6.54 -14.98
C PRO A 205 -0.75 -5.96 -14.78
N GLY A 206 -1.59 -6.61 -13.97
CA GLY A 206 -2.98 -6.20 -13.73
C GLY A 206 -3.53 -6.70 -12.41
N THR A 207 -4.72 -6.22 -12.02
CA THR A 207 -5.42 -6.66 -10.81
C THR A 207 -5.73 -8.16 -10.89
N GLY A 208 -5.28 -8.92 -9.88
CA GLY A 208 -5.41 -10.38 -9.84
C GLY A 208 -4.49 -11.14 -10.79
N ALA A 209 -3.70 -10.45 -11.63
CA ALA A 209 -2.69 -11.10 -12.46
C ALA A 209 -1.45 -11.44 -11.62
N GLU A 210 -0.90 -12.61 -11.87
CA GLU A 210 0.26 -13.14 -11.16
C GLU A 210 1.51 -12.26 -11.35
N THR A 211 2.24 -12.07 -10.26
CA THR A 211 3.53 -11.36 -10.27
C THR A 211 4.62 -12.33 -10.72
N ALA A 212 5.49 -11.88 -11.62
CA ALA A 212 6.64 -12.67 -12.04
C ALA A 212 7.63 -12.81 -10.86
N LEU A 213 7.88 -14.03 -10.38
CA LEU A 213 8.74 -14.31 -9.23
C LEU A 213 10.18 -13.85 -9.48
N GLU A 214 10.68 -13.97 -10.72
CA GLU A 214 12.01 -13.47 -11.11
C GLU A 214 12.13 -11.93 -10.93
N ALA A 215 11.01 -11.21 -11.00
CA ALA A 215 11.03 -9.77 -10.72
C ALA A 215 11.15 -9.50 -9.21
N VAL A 216 10.53 -10.35 -8.37
CA VAL A 216 10.65 -10.28 -6.90
C VAL A 216 12.08 -10.60 -6.48
N GLU A 217 12.66 -11.71 -6.96
CA GLU A 217 14.05 -12.12 -6.70
C GLU A 217 15.04 -10.99 -7.06
N ARG A 218 14.93 -10.42 -8.25
CA ARG A 218 15.80 -9.32 -8.69
C ARG A 218 15.71 -8.07 -7.83
N VAL A 219 14.51 -7.75 -7.31
CA VAL A 219 14.32 -6.58 -6.44
C VAL A 219 14.88 -6.88 -5.04
N ALA A 220 14.62 -8.05 -4.48
CA ALA A 220 15.13 -8.47 -3.18
C ALA A 220 16.68 -8.51 -3.20
N ASP A 221 17.29 -9.17 -4.19
CA ASP A 221 18.75 -9.22 -4.36
C ASP A 221 19.37 -7.83 -4.46
N ALA A 222 18.76 -6.94 -5.27
CA ALA A 222 19.29 -5.59 -5.46
C ALA A 222 19.24 -4.73 -4.18
N LEU A 223 18.22 -4.90 -3.35
CA LEU A 223 18.10 -4.18 -2.08
C LEU A 223 19.07 -4.74 -1.03
N SER A 224 19.18 -6.07 -0.91
CA SER A 224 20.08 -6.72 0.05
C SER A 224 21.57 -6.46 -0.26
N GLU A 225 21.95 -6.34 -1.52
CA GLU A 225 23.32 -5.97 -1.91
C GLU A 225 23.69 -4.52 -1.53
N ARG A 226 22.69 -3.64 -1.35
CA ARG A 226 22.91 -2.20 -1.16
C ARG A 226 22.62 -1.70 0.25
N CYS A 227 21.79 -2.40 0.99
CA CYS A 227 21.40 -2.06 2.33
C CYS A 227 22.06 -3.01 3.34
N SER A 228 22.23 -2.57 4.58
CA SER A 228 22.61 -3.47 5.67
C SER A 228 21.34 -4.09 6.27
N ASP A 229 21.44 -5.31 6.79
CA ASP A 229 20.33 -6.12 7.32
C ASP A 229 19.33 -5.34 8.20
N ASP A 230 19.82 -4.43 9.06
CA ASP A 230 18.99 -3.62 9.96
C ASP A 230 18.26 -2.44 9.26
N SER A 231 18.64 -2.10 8.02
CA SER A 231 18.09 -0.94 7.28
C SER A 231 17.48 -1.32 5.93
N GLU A 232 17.39 -2.61 5.64
CA GLU A 232 16.84 -3.09 4.38
C GLU A 232 15.32 -2.88 4.34
N PRO A 233 14.81 -2.10 3.35
CA PRO A 233 13.38 -1.88 3.19
C PRO A 233 12.69 -3.17 2.73
N PRO A 234 11.52 -3.53 3.32
CA PRO A 234 10.82 -4.75 2.95
C PRO A 234 10.29 -4.72 1.51
N VAL A 235 10.30 -5.90 0.89
CA VAL A 235 9.73 -6.16 -0.43
C VAL A 235 8.38 -6.87 -0.27
N PHE A 236 7.32 -6.26 -0.80
CA PHE A 236 5.98 -6.86 -0.82
C PHE A 236 5.61 -7.31 -2.24
N VAL A 237 4.85 -8.39 -2.34
CA VAL A 237 4.20 -8.80 -3.59
C VAL A 237 2.76 -8.31 -3.60
N GLY A 238 2.37 -7.54 -4.62
CA GLY A 238 1.13 -6.73 -4.62
C GLY A 238 0.01 -7.17 -5.57
N SER A 239 0.06 -8.34 -6.21
CA SER A 239 -1.06 -8.89 -7.00
C SER A 239 -0.87 -10.36 -7.34
N GLY A 240 -1.98 -11.06 -7.64
CA GLY A 240 -1.98 -12.45 -8.07
C GLY A 240 -1.65 -13.48 -6.99
N VAL A 241 -1.48 -13.04 -5.74
CA VAL A 241 -1.21 -13.95 -4.62
C VAL A 241 -2.46 -14.73 -4.24
N THR A 242 -2.31 -16.03 -4.11
CA THR A 242 -3.33 -17.00 -3.73
C THR A 242 -2.77 -17.99 -2.71
N THR A 243 -3.60 -18.87 -2.18
CA THR A 243 -3.15 -19.99 -1.32
C THR A 243 -2.12 -20.89 -1.99
N ASP A 244 -2.15 -21.00 -3.32
CA ASP A 244 -1.25 -21.87 -4.09
C ASP A 244 0.10 -21.18 -4.40
N THR A 245 0.16 -19.84 -4.35
CA THR A 245 1.36 -19.07 -4.78
C THR A 245 2.03 -18.29 -3.66
N VAL A 246 1.42 -18.19 -2.47
CA VAL A 246 1.95 -17.40 -1.36
C VAL A 246 3.34 -17.87 -0.89
N ALA A 247 3.54 -19.19 -0.81
CA ALA A 247 4.83 -19.78 -0.45
C ALA A 247 5.92 -19.43 -1.47
N ASP A 248 5.61 -19.51 -2.77
CA ASP A 248 6.54 -19.16 -3.84
C ASP A 248 6.95 -17.68 -3.80
N CYS A 249 6.03 -16.77 -3.40
CA CYS A 249 6.37 -15.35 -3.20
C CYS A 249 7.43 -15.18 -2.11
N PHE A 250 7.30 -15.86 -0.98
CA PHE A 250 8.29 -15.80 0.11
C PHE A 250 9.60 -16.49 -0.27
N ALA A 251 9.55 -17.61 -0.98
CA ALA A 251 10.74 -18.28 -1.50
C ALA A 251 11.53 -17.40 -2.49
N ALA A 252 10.83 -16.52 -3.23
CA ALA A 252 11.45 -15.54 -4.14
C ALA A 252 12.01 -14.29 -3.40
N GLY A 253 11.97 -14.24 -2.06
CA GLY A 253 12.52 -13.17 -1.26
C GLY A 253 11.55 -12.03 -0.90
N ALA A 254 10.23 -12.24 -1.02
CA ALA A 254 9.27 -11.30 -0.49
C ALA A 254 9.26 -11.33 1.06
N ASP A 255 9.17 -10.16 1.67
CA ASP A 255 8.99 -10.01 3.12
C ASP A 255 7.52 -10.02 3.54
N GLY A 256 6.61 -9.73 2.61
CA GLY A 256 5.17 -9.73 2.84
C GLY A 256 4.37 -9.77 1.55
N VAL A 257 3.06 -9.91 1.66
CA VAL A 257 2.16 -9.93 0.51
C VAL A 257 0.96 -9.02 0.72
N ILE A 258 0.45 -8.40 -0.37
CA ILE A 258 -0.77 -7.59 -0.38
C ILE A 258 -1.80 -8.28 -1.27
N VAL A 259 -2.92 -8.70 -0.67
CA VAL A 259 -3.88 -9.58 -1.33
C VAL A 259 -5.26 -8.93 -1.40
N GLY A 260 -5.82 -8.88 -2.60
CA GLY A 260 -7.16 -8.33 -2.84
C GLY A 260 -8.13 -9.41 -3.29
N THR A 261 -8.17 -9.65 -4.59
CA THR A 261 -9.16 -10.50 -5.27
C THR A 261 -9.29 -11.91 -4.68
N ALA A 262 -8.18 -12.53 -4.32
CA ALA A 262 -8.20 -13.90 -3.77
C ALA A 262 -8.96 -14.01 -2.44
N LEU A 263 -9.04 -12.94 -1.65
CA LEU A 263 -9.74 -12.90 -0.35
C LEU A 263 -11.24 -12.60 -0.48
N LYS A 264 -11.71 -12.27 -1.69
CA LYS A 264 -13.11 -11.90 -1.92
C LYS A 264 -13.99 -13.11 -2.24
N GLU A 265 -15.28 -13.04 -1.93
CA GLU A 265 -16.26 -14.05 -2.29
C GLU A 265 -16.23 -14.31 -3.81
N GLY A 266 -16.12 -15.59 -4.19
CA GLY A 266 -16.03 -15.97 -5.61
C GLY A 266 -14.76 -15.52 -6.33
N ALA A 267 -13.76 -14.99 -5.64
CA ALA A 267 -12.56 -14.38 -6.21
C ALA A 267 -12.86 -13.23 -7.21
N GLU A 268 -13.86 -12.44 -6.90
CA GLU A 268 -14.26 -11.24 -7.66
C GLU A 268 -13.90 -9.98 -6.85
N THR A 269 -13.10 -9.08 -7.42
CA THR A 269 -12.49 -7.92 -6.70
C THR A 269 -13.51 -7.03 -6.00
N THR A 270 -14.70 -6.87 -6.58
CA THR A 270 -15.78 -6.02 -6.06
C THR A 270 -16.69 -6.70 -5.04
N ASN A 271 -16.56 -8.02 -4.87
CA ASN A 271 -17.34 -8.77 -3.88
C ASN A 271 -16.87 -8.53 -2.44
N PRO A 272 -17.70 -8.86 -1.44
CA PRO A 272 -17.29 -8.85 -0.03
C PRO A 272 -16.08 -9.74 0.25
N VAL A 273 -15.32 -9.40 1.29
CA VAL A 273 -14.29 -10.28 1.85
C VAL A 273 -14.92 -11.56 2.41
N SER A 274 -14.26 -12.70 2.21
CA SER A 274 -14.58 -13.98 2.84
C SER A 274 -13.55 -14.29 3.92
N SER A 275 -13.95 -14.32 5.20
CA SER A 275 -13.05 -14.68 6.31
C SER A 275 -12.48 -16.09 6.17
N GLU A 276 -13.22 -17.02 5.54
CA GLU A 276 -12.75 -18.38 5.25
C GLU A 276 -11.53 -18.32 4.31
N ARG A 277 -11.64 -17.59 3.18
CA ARG A 277 -10.53 -17.44 2.22
C ARG A 277 -9.33 -16.71 2.81
N VAL A 278 -9.57 -15.76 3.73
CA VAL A 278 -8.50 -15.12 4.50
C VAL A 278 -7.77 -16.15 5.35
N GLY A 279 -8.52 -16.95 6.15
CA GLY A 279 -7.96 -17.99 6.98
C GLY A 279 -7.19 -19.06 6.20
N ASP A 280 -7.68 -19.45 5.03
CA ASP A 280 -7.00 -20.39 4.14
C ASP A 280 -5.65 -19.85 3.66
N LEU A 281 -5.60 -18.57 3.28
CA LEU A 281 -4.35 -17.93 2.83
C LEU A 281 -3.33 -17.79 3.96
N VAL A 282 -3.78 -17.35 5.14
CA VAL A 282 -2.94 -17.24 6.35
C VAL A 282 -2.39 -18.61 6.74
N ALA A 283 -3.23 -19.65 6.73
CA ALA A 283 -2.79 -21.03 7.00
C ALA A 283 -1.77 -21.54 5.96
N ALA A 284 -1.92 -21.17 4.69
CA ALA A 284 -0.94 -21.52 3.65
C ALA A 284 0.42 -20.85 3.87
N ARG A 285 0.45 -19.57 4.30
CA ARG A 285 1.67 -18.88 4.72
C ARG A 285 2.34 -19.59 5.90
N ASP A 286 1.57 -19.94 6.95
CA ASP A 286 2.10 -20.52 8.18
C ASP A 286 2.64 -21.94 7.98
N ALA A 287 2.07 -22.70 7.03
CA ALA A 287 2.54 -24.03 6.69
C ALA A 287 3.95 -24.01 6.08
N ASP A 288 4.28 -22.98 5.30
CA ASP A 288 5.60 -22.78 4.72
C ASP A 288 6.63 -22.40 5.80
N SER A 289 6.27 -21.48 6.71
CA SER A 289 7.16 -21.04 7.82
C SER A 289 7.56 -22.15 8.78
N SER A 290 6.80 -23.26 8.84
CA SER A 290 7.08 -24.39 9.73
C SER A 290 7.94 -25.49 9.08
N ALA A 291 8.32 -25.31 7.81
CA ALA A 291 9.13 -26.29 7.04
C ALA A 291 10.63 -25.92 7.02
N ASP A 292 11.01 -24.72 7.49
CA ASP A 292 12.38 -24.22 7.66
C ASP A 292 12.86 -24.41 9.13
#